data_b798068ce065581d9bf0dd7a1d1f2b43
#
_entry.id   b798068ce065581d9bf0dd7a1d1f2b43
#
_cell.length_a   1.000
_cell.length_b   1.000
_cell.length_c   1.000
_cell.angle_alpha   90.00
_cell.angle_beta   90.00
_cell.angle_gamma   90.00
#
_symmetry.space_group_name_H-M   'P 1'
#
loop_
_entity.id
_entity.type
_entity.pdbx_description
1 polymer ?
#
loop_
_entity_poly.entity_id
_entity_poly.type
_entity_poly.pdbx_seq_one_letter_code
_entity_poly.pdbx_strand_id
1 'polypeptide(L)'
;ALGGDYQVAERTRLYGRWERQSGWVSLAGVTDTGRSANALVFGVDSSYLRDTQVFSEYRLRDAVSGRDAQVASGIRQGFDLAEGLRATAAAETVQVVSGDGARARALAFGLDYTADPLWKGSTRLEWRHSGDVASTPGNDAFTTWLWQVMAARKLDRDWTLLARNHYLRTDYTARGDVLQDRAQLGLAWRPVDHNRFNALAKIEHKLERDSSNAAAGDLQSRAWIASTHADWHPSRPWWLTGRLAAKWQTDRLEQGVTDKFRATLVSGRVVYDITERIDLGLMAAIQAGQHGARQHAVGVEAGYLLQQNLWLSAGYNRSGFKGDADLAGYDYTLRGAFVRLRFKFDETL
;
A
#
# COMPACT_ATOMS: atom_id res chain seq x y z
N ALA A 1 5.21 0.10 12.22
CA ALA A 1 4.71 0.43 13.55
C ALA A 1 5.33 -0.52 14.59
N LEU A 2 5.57 -0.03 15.78
CA LEU A 2 6.03 -0.79 16.93
C LEU A 2 5.05 -0.49 18.07
N GLY A 3 4.50 -1.53 18.71
CA GLY A 3 3.49 -1.31 19.75
C GLY A 3 3.38 -2.49 20.69
N GLY A 4 2.67 -2.27 21.77
CA GLY A 4 2.31 -3.27 22.75
C GLY A 4 0.93 -2.97 23.32
N ASP A 5 0.31 -3.97 23.89
CA ASP A 5 -0.98 -3.86 24.53
C ASP A 5 -1.03 -4.60 25.87
N TYR A 6 -1.93 -4.16 26.72
CA TYR A 6 -2.14 -4.72 28.05
C TYR A 6 -3.64 -4.85 28.32
N GLN A 7 -4.08 -6.04 28.66
CA GLN A 7 -5.46 -6.32 29.04
C GLN A 7 -5.69 -5.83 30.48
N VAL A 8 -6.52 -4.82 30.67
CA VAL A 8 -6.88 -4.27 31.99
C VAL A 8 -8.06 -5.00 32.60
N ALA A 9 -9.01 -5.44 31.77
CA ALA A 9 -10.16 -6.20 32.17
C ALA A 9 -10.53 -7.18 31.05
N GLU A 10 -11.44 -8.15 31.29
CA GLU A 10 -11.83 -9.16 30.30
C GLU A 10 -12.20 -8.59 28.92
N ARG A 11 -12.70 -7.36 28.89
CA ARG A 11 -13.23 -6.71 27.66
C ARG A 11 -12.63 -5.35 27.38
N THR A 12 -11.56 -4.99 28.09
CA THR A 12 -10.91 -3.68 27.97
C THR A 12 -9.41 -3.84 27.86
N ARG A 13 -8.84 -3.26 26.84
CA ARG A 13 -7.44 -3.29 26.52
C ARG A 13 -6.89 -1.87 26.41
N LEU A 14 -5.73 -1.63 27.05
CA LEU A 14 -4.89 -0.47 26.80
C LEU A 14 -3.85 -0.85 25.76
N TYR A 15 -3.53 0.06 24.84
CA TYR A 15 -2.47 -0.14 23.88
C TYR A 15 -1.69 1.13 23.63
N GLY A 16 -0.44 0.92 23.25
CA GLY A 16 0.44 2.00 22.80
C GLY A 16 1.15 1.57 21.54
N ARG A 17 1.25 2.47 20.55
CA ARG A 17 2.00 2.20 19.32
C ARG A 17 2.72 3.43 18.82
N TRP A 18 3.91 3.22 18.32
CA TRP A 18 4.64 4.19 17.55
C TRP A 18 4.51 3.85 16.08
N GLU A 19 4.10 4.82 15.29
CA GLU A 19 3.92 4.70 13.86
C GLU A 19 4.86 5.67 13.15
N ARG A 20 5.58 5.18 12.17
CA ARG A 20 6.29 6.01 11.21
C ARG A 20 5.60 5.85 9.87
N GLN A 21 4.95 6.90 9.41
CA GLN A 21 4.42 6.97 8.05
C GLN A 21 5.53 7.51 7.15
N SER A 22 6.09 6.66 6.32
CA SER A 22 6.89 7.13 5.19
C SER A 22 5.94 7.71 4.15
N GLY A 23 6.28 8.81 3.48
CA GLY A 23 5.44 9.58 2.56
C GLY A 23 4.90 8.87 1.31
N TRP A 24 4.63 7.58 1.41
CA TRP A 24 3.99 6.74 0.38
C TRP A 24 2.47 6.81 0.38
N VAL A 25 1.90 7.43 1.37
CA VAL A 25 0.48 7.82 1.36
C VAL A 25 0.47 9.33 1.21
N SER A 26 0.60 9.80 -0.01
CA SER A 26 0.14 11.13 -0.38
C SER A 26 -1.37 11.14 -0.14
N LEU A 27 -1.78 11.46 1.07
CA LEU A 27 -3.11 11.95 1.31
C LEU A 27 -3.18 13.31 0.63
N ALA A 28 -3.98 13.35 -0.39
CA ALA A 28 -4.32 14.47 -1.25
C ALA A 28 -3.90 15.86 -0.74
N GLY A 29 -3.09 16.55 -1.53
CA GLY A 29 -2.96 18.00 -1.46
C GLY A 29 -1.81 18.54 -0.61
N VAL A 30 -1.00 17.71 0.02
CA VAL A 30 0.28 18.14 0.55
C VAL A 30 1.34 17.62 -0.41
N THR A 31 2.01 18.51 -1.11
CA THR A 31 3.31 18.25 -1.73
C THR A 31 4.24 17.88 -0.58
N ASP A 32 4.18 16.63 -0.15
CA ASP A 32 5.06 16.13 0.89
C ASP A 32 6.46 16.06 0.31
N THR A 33 7.27 16.98 0.72
CA THR A 33 8.71 17.08 0.45
C THR A 33 9.47 15.94 1.14
N GLY A 34 8.96 14.70 1.10
CA GLY A 34 9.65 13.51 1.60
C GLY A 34 9.85 13.44 3.12
N ARG A 35 9.05 14.17 3.90
CA ARG A 35 9.11 14.11 5.36
C ARG A 35 8.31 12.93 5.89
N SER A 36 8.96 12.05 6.62
CA SER A 36 8.30 10.99 7.38
C SER A 36 7.56 11.61 8.57
N ALA A 37 6.26 11.38 8.68
CA ALA A 37 5.51 11.72 9.88
C ALA A 37 5.65 10.61 10.92
N ASN A 38 5.98 10.96 12.15
CA ASN A 38 5.98 10.06 13.29
C ASN A 38 4.70 10.30 14.09
N ALA A 39 4.06 9.24 14.52
CA ALA A 39 2.92 9.31 15.42
C ALA A 39 3.12 8.38 16.61
N LEU A 40 2.85 8.89 17.80
CA LEU A 40 2.75 8.11 19.02
C LEU A 40 1.29 8.06 19.42
N VAL A 41 0.74 6.87 19.55
CA VAL A 41 -0.67 6.64 19.83
C VAL A 41 -0.79 5.87 21.13
N PHE A 42 -1.60 6.36 22.05
CA PHE A 42 -2.03 5.65 23.24
C PHE A 42 -3.54 5.53 23.21
N GLY A 43 -4.06 4.34 23.42
CA GLY A 43 -5.47 4.11 23.30
C GLY A 43 -6.02 3.11 24.29
N VAL A 44 -7.32 3.17 24.46
CA VAL A 44 -8.13 2.18 25.14
C VAL A 44 -9.20 1.71 24.17
N ASP A 45 -9.40 0.42 24.10
CA ASP A 45 -10.56 -0.17 23.46
C ASP A 45 -11.32 -1.09 24.40
N SER A 46 -12.62 -1.17 24.20
CA SER A 46 -13.53 -1.99 25.01
C SER A 46 -14.61 -2.61 24.14
N SER A 47 -14.93 -3.86 24.41
CA SER A 47 -15.91 -4.67 23.69
C SER A 47 -16.99 -5.20 24.64
N TYR A 48 -17.95 -4.37 25.00
CA TYR A 48 -19.02 -4.75 25.96
C TYR A 48 -20.17 -5.49 25.33
N LEU A 49 -20.46 -5.22 24.06
CA LEU A 49 -21.48 -5.92 23.29
C LEU A 49 -20.82 -6.84 22.26
N ARG A 50 -21.55 -7.86 21.85
CA ARG A 50 -21.07 -8.76 20.79
C ARG A 50 -20.77 -7.96 19.52
N ASP A 51 -19.57 -8.16 18.97
CA ASP A 51 -19.10 -7.52 17.73
C ASP A 51 -19.05 -5.99 17.76
N THR A 52 -19.14 -5.38 18.96
CA THR A 52 -19.04 -3.93 19.15
C THR A 52 -17.72 -3.58 19.82
N GLN A 53 -16.98 -2.66 19.22
CA GLN A 53 -15.75 -2.11 19.77
C GLN A 53 -15.91 -0.60 19.92
N VAL A 54 -15.73 -0.10 21.14
CA VAL A 54 -15.62 1.34 21.43
C VAL A 54 -14.17 1.64 21.74
N PHE A 55 -13.62 2.67 21.13
CA PHE A 55 -12.23 3.05 21.35
C PHE A 55 -12.08 4.56 21.60
N SER A 56 -11.01 4.91 22.33
CA SER A 56 -10.52 6.27 22.44
C SER A 56 -9.01 6.27 22.40
N GLU A 57 -8.43 7.11 21.55
CA GLU A 57 -6.99 7.21 21.31
C GLU A 57 -6.52 8.64 21.49
N TYR A 58 -5.40 8.80 22.19
CA TYR A 58 -4.62 10.02 22.19
C TYR A 58 -3.49 9.88 21.18
N ARG A 59 -3.47 10.74 20.17
CA ARG A 59 -2.53 10.71 19.06
C ARG A 59 -1.63 11.95 19.12
N LEU A 60 -0.32 11.73 19.28
CA LEU A 60 0.70 12.76 19.12
C LEU A 60 1.32 12.58 17.73
N ARG A 61 1.26 13.61 16.91
CA ARG A 61 1.83 13.61 15.56
C ARG A 61 2.86 14.72 15.42
N ASP A 62 3.95 14.42 14.72
CA ASP A 62 4.86 15.45 14.24
C ASP A 62 4.29 16.00 12.93
N ALA A 63 3.72 17.19 12.96
CA ALA A 63 3.23 17.91 11.79
C ALA A 63 4.30 18.89 11.27
N VAL A 64 4.09 19.40 10.05
CA VAL A 64 5.00 20.40 9.44
C VAL A 64 5.04 21.69 10.26
N SER A 65 3.94 22.02 10.95
CA SER A 65 3.77 23.21 11.80
C SER A 65 4.19 23.01 13.27
N GLY A 66 4.61 21.80 13.67
CA GLY A 66 4.93 21.48 15.05
C GLY A 66 4.33 20.15 15.50
N ARG A 67 4.12 19.99 16.81
CA ARG A 67 3.44 18.82 17.38
C ARG A 67 1.95 19.04 17.48
N ASP A 68 1.19 18.13 16.89
CA ASP A 68 -0.26 18.06 17.04
C ASP A 68 -0.64 16.98 18.05
N ALA A 69 -1.47 17.36 19.01
CA ALA A 69 -2.11 16.42 19.92
C ALA A 69 -3.61 16.32 19.61
N GLN A 70 -4.09 15.11 19.39
CA GLN A 70 -5.47 14.83 19.00
C GLN A 70 -6.05 13.71 19.85
N VAL A 71 -7.35 13.80 20.16
CA VAL A 71 -8.13 12.70 20.72
C VAL A 71 -9.07 12.18 19.64
N ALA A 72 -8.95 10.91 19.31
CA ALA A 72 -9.88 10.21 18.43
C ALA A 72 -10.73 9.26 19.27
N SER A 73 -12.05 9.33 19.11
CA SER A 73 -12.98 8.41 19.76
C SER A 73 -13.96 7.87 18.73
N GLY A 74 -14.31 6.60 18.85
CA GLY A 74 -15.19 5.99 17.88
C GLY A 74 -15.80 4.68 18.34
N ILE A 75 -16.73 4.22 17.52
CA ILE A 75 -17.41 2.94 17.66
C ILE A 75 -17.34 2.17 16.35
N ARG A 76 -17.14 0.88 16.44
CA ARG A 76 -17.21 -0.06 15.33
C ARG A 76 -18.15 -1.19 15.71
N GLN A 77 -19.07 -1.51 14.82
CA GLN A 77 -20.04 -2.60 14.98
C GLN A 77 -19.94 -3.54 13.79
N GLY A 78 -19.84 -4.83 14.09
CA GLY A 78 -19.96 -5.93 13.13
C GLY A 78 -21.38 -6.51 13.14
N PHE A 79 -21.83 -6.98 11.97
CA PHE A 79 -23.11 -7.62 11.77
C PHE A 79 -22.91 -8.87 10.91
N ASP A 80 -23.18 -10.03 11.44
CA ASP A 80 -23.22 -11.27 10.66
C ASP A 80 -24.59 -11.34 9.97
N LEU A 81 -24.63 -10.99 8.67
CA LEU A 81 -25.87 -10.93 7.89
C LEU A 81 -26.33 -12.32 7.42
N ALA A 82 -25.35 -13.17 7.08
CA ALA A 82 -25.54 -14.56 6.71
C ALA A 82 -24.22 -15.32 6.91
N GLU A 83 -24.24 -16.64 6.73
CA GLU A 83 -23.01 -17.43 6.74
C GLU A 83 -22.00 -16.91 5.70
N GLY A 84 -20.81 -16.54 6.18
CA GLY A 84 -19.76 -15.95 5.35
C GLY A 84 -20.06 -14.58 4.76
N LEU A 85 -21.12 -13.88 5.20
CA LEU A 85 -21.43 -12.51 4.82
C LEU A 85 -21.47 -11.61 6.06
N ARG A 86 -20.47 -10.76 6.22
CA ARG A 86 -20.32 -9.85 7.35
C ARG A 86 -20.33 -8.40 6.91
N ALA A 87 -21.17 -7.58 7.53
CA ALA A 87 -21.14 -6.13 7.39
C ALA A 87 -20.45 -5.49 8.60
N THR A 88 -19.84 -4.32 8.40
CA THR A 88 -19.26 -3.50 9.45
C THR A 88 -19.70 -2.06 9.27
N ALA A 89 -20.01 -1.38 10.38
CA ALA A 89 -20.23 0.05 10.41
C ALA A 89 -19.33 0.67 11.48
N ALA A 90 -18.73 1.83 11.18
CA ALA A 90 -17.90 2.55 12.12
C ALA A 90 -18.16 4.05 12.05
N ALA A 91 -18.07 4.71 13.20
CA ALA A 91 -18.10 6.14 13.34
C ALA A 91 -16.93 6.60 14.19
N GLU A 92 -16.26 7.66 13.77
CA GLU A 92 -15.10 8.23 14.47
C GLU A 92 -15.24 9.75 14.52
N THR A 93 -14.84 10.34 15.63
CA THR A 93 -14.65 11.78 15.79
C THR A 93 -13.25 12.07 16.29
N VAL A 94 -12.62 13.06 15.72
CA VAL A 94 -11.28 13.53 16.11
C VAL A 94 -11.41 14.97 16.60
N GLN A 95 -10.88 15.22 17.81
CA GLN A 95 -10.79 16.55 18.41
C GLN A 95 -9.32 16.93 18.59
N VAL A 96 -9.01 18.18 18.31
CA VAL A 96 -7.67 18.74 18.51
C VAL A 96 -7.55 19.19 19.95
N VAL A 97 -6.49 18.75 20.62
CA VAL A 97 -6.15 19.14 21.99
C VAL A 97 -5.13 20.28 21.96
N SER A 98 -4.16 20.20 21.06
CA SER A 98 -3.17 21.27 20.86
C SER A 98 -2.57 21.15 19.45
N GLY A 99 -2.08 22.26 18.91
CA GLY A 99 -1.51 22.34 17.56
C GLY A 99 -2.53 22.84 16.54
N ASP A 100 -2.12 22.83 15.27
CA ASP A 100 -2.88 23.37 14.13
C ASP A 100 -3.76 22.32 13.43
N GLY A 101 -4.10 21.24 14.12
CA GLY A 101 -4.94 20.18 13.57
C GLY A 101 -6.42 20.62 13.43
N ALA A 102 -7.14 20.01 12.51
CA ALA A 102 -8.57 20.21 12.32
C ALA A 102 -9.40 19.15 13.05
N ARG A 103 -10.59 19.53 13.51
CA ARG A 103 -11.61 18.58 13.95
C ARG A 103 -12.07 17.75 12.76
N ALA A 104 -12.23 16.45 12.95
CA ALA A 104 -12.68 15.57 11.89
C ALA A 104 -13.77 14.59 12.37
N ARG A 105 -14.61 14.18 11.44
CA ARG A 105 -15.61 13.12 11.64
C ARG A 105 -15.51 12.15 10.48
N ALA A 106 -15.66 10.86 10.76
CA ALA A 106 -15.64 9.83 9.75
C ALA A 106 -16.76 8.80 9.99
N LEU A 107 -17.34 8.34 8.90
CA LEU A 107 -18.26 7.20 8.87
C LEU A 107 -17.69 6.18 7.88
N ALA A 108 -17.69 4.91 8.24
CA ALA A 108 -17.23 3.85 7.37
C ALA A 108 -18.20 2.68 7.40
N PHE A 109 -18.40 2.07 6.22
CA PHE A 109 -19.18 0.86 6.02
C PHE A 109 -18.33 -0.15 5.27
N GLY A 110 -18.37 -1.39 5.71
CA GLY A 110 -17.68 -2.51 5.08
C GLY A 110 -18.61 -3.68 4.87
N LEU A 111 -18.30 -4.47 3.85
CA LEU A 111 -18.97 -5.74 3.57
C LEU A 111 -17.90 -6.75 3.15
N ASP A 112 -17.85 -7.89 3.84
CA ASP A 112 -16.93 -8.98 3.58
C ASP A 112 -17.76 -10.24 3.22
N TYR A 113 -17.38 -10.87 2.11
CA TYR A 113 -17.99 -12.09 1.61
C TYR A 113 -16.97 -13.21 1.52
N THR A 114 -17.23 -14.31 2.24
CA THR A 114 -16.37 -15.50 2.30
C THR A 114 -17.17 -16.83 2.29
N ALA A 115 -18.48 -16.77 2.03
CA ALA A 115 -19.37 -17.94 2.05
C ALA A 115 -19.01 -19.01 1.02
N ASP A 116 -18.55 -18.58 -0.17
CA ASP A 116 -18.17 -19.47 -1.24
C ASP A 116 -16.64 -19.69 -1.23
N PRO A 117 -16.14 -20.95 -1.20
CA PRO A 117 -14.72 -21.24 -1.27
C PRO A 117 -14.06 -20.77 -2.59
N LEU A 118 -14.84 -20.60 -3.67
CA LEU A 118 -14.36 -20.10 -4.96
C LEU A 118 -14.38 -18.58 -5.06
N TRP A 119 -15.16 -17.90 -4.23
CA TRP A 119 -15.27 -16.45 -4.23
C TRP A 119 -14.94 -15.84 -2.88
N LYS A 120 -14.12 -14.81 -2.89
CA LYS A 120 -13.90 -13.94 -1.73
C LYS A 120 -13.98 -12.50 -2.20
N GLY A 121 -14.62 -11.66 -1.42
CA GLY A 121 -14.73 -10.26 -1.75
C GLY A 121 -14.86 -9.40 -0.52
N SER A 122 -14.38 -8.17 -0.62
CA SER A 122 -14.60 -7.15 0.40
C SER A 122 -14.79 -5.79 -0.25
N THR A 123 -15.63 -4.97 0.36
CA THR A 123 -15.76 -3.57 -0.01
C THR A 123 -15.81 -2.71 1.23
N ARG A 124 -15.23 -1.51 1.14
CA ARG A 124 -15.25 -0.50 2.20
C ARG A 124 -15.53 0.85 1.59
N LEU A 125 -16.53 1.53 2.11
CA LEU A 125 -16.85 2.91 1.83
C LEU A 125 -16.58 3.74 3.08
N GLU A 126 -15.83 4.83 2.95
CA GLU A 126 -15.56 5.75 4.05
C GLU A 126 -15.84 7.18 3.59
N TRP A 127 -16.56 7.90 4.42
CA TRP A 127 -16.75 9.34 4.33
C TRP A 127 -16.04 10.01 5.49
N ARG A 128 -15.27 11.05 5.22
CA ARG A 128 -14.58 11.85 6.23
C ARG A 128 -14.77 13.34 5.93
N HIS A 129 -15.11 14.10 6.94
CA HIS A 129 -15.14 15.55 6.89
C HIS A 129 -14.15 16.13 7.90
N SER A 130 -13.31 17.04 7.44
CA SER A 130 -12.35 17.80 8.25
C SER A 130 -12.73 19.26 8.21
N GLY A 131 -12.82 19.90 9.37
CA GLY A 131 -13.11 21.32 9.49
C GLY A 131 -11.94 22.21 9.09
N ASP A 132 -12.18 23.52 9.06
CA ASP A 132 -11.15 24.53 8.81
C ASP A 132 -10.12 24.57 9.93
N VAL A 133 -8.87 24.83 9.57
CA VAL A 133 -7.82 25.21 10.52
C VAL A 133 -7.68 26.73 10.46
N ALA A 134 -8.26 27.40 11.42
CA ALA A 134 -8.39 28.87 11.44
C ALA A 134 -7.04 29.62 11.44
N SER A 135 -5.94 28.95 11.86
CA SER A 135 -4.64 29.57 12.02
C SER A 135 -3.73 29.48 10.79
N THR A 136 -4.06 28.68 9.77
CA THR A 136 -3.18 28.43 8.64
C THR A 136 -3.89 28.76 7.32
N PRO A 137 -3.51 29.86 6.64
CA PRO A 137 -4.04 30.17 5.31
C PRO A 137 -3.83 29.01 4.33
N GLY A 138 -4.92 28.61 3.63
CA GLY A 138 -4.89 27.50 2.69
C GLY A 138 -5.24 26.12 3.29
N ASN A 139 -5.53 26.03 4.59
CA ASN A 139 -6.04 24.84 5.26
C ASN A 139 -7.57 24.94 5.43
N ASP A 140 -8.27 24.94 4.32
CA ASP A 140 -9.73 24.95 4.26
C ASP A 140 -10.34 23.58 4.61
N ALA A 141 -11.59 23.58 5.02
CA ALA A 141 -12.33 22.35 5.25
C ALA A 141 -12.39 21.48 3.99
N PHE A 142 -12.43 20.20 4.18
CA PHE A 142 -12.53 19.25 3.07
C PHE A 142 -13.37 18.03 3.44
N THR A 143 -13.91 17.41 2.42
CA THR A 143 -14.62 16.13 2.53
C THR A 143 -13.92 15.10 1.67
N THR A 144 -13.60 13.96 2.27
CA THR A 144 -12.95 12.83 1.58
C THR A 144 -13.91 11.66 1.49
N TRP A 145 -14.00 11.09 0.29
CA TRP A 145 -14.64 9.81 0.01
C TRP A 145 -13.58 8.78 -0.36
N LEU A 146 -13.57 7.68 0.33
CA LEU A 146 -12.73 6.53 0.04
C LEU A 146 -13.63 5.33 -0.28
N TRP A 147 -13.41 4.71 -1.43
CA TRP A 147 -14.05 3.45 -1.77
C TRP A 147 -12.99 2.42 -2.18
N GLN A 148 -13.00 1.31 -1.50
CA GLN A 148 -12.10 0.19 -1.76
C GLN A 148 -12.93 -1.06 -2.06
N VAL A 149 -12.54 -1.77 -3.10
CA VAL A 149 -13.13 -3.06 -3.49
C VAL A 149 -12.01 -4.03 -3.74
N MET A 150 -12.14 -5.24 -3.22
CA MET A 150 -11.26 -6.37 -3.51
C MET A 150 -12.11 -7.60 -3.79
N ALA A 151 -11.74 -8.34 -4.81
CA ALA A 151 -12.39 -9.60 -5.14
C ALA A 151 -11.35 -10.61 -5.63
N ALA A 152 -11.54 -11.86 -5.27
CA ALA A 152 -10.79 -13.00 -5.76
C ALA A 152 -11.74 -14.10 -6.16
N ARG A 153 -11.53 -14.68 -7.35
CA ARG A 153 -12.28 -15.83 -7.84
C ARG A 153 -11.34 -16.93 -8.27
N LYS A 154 -11.45 -18.11 -7.67
CA LYS A 154 -10.82 -19.31 -8.19
C LYS A 154 -11.54 -19.74 -9.46
N LEU A 155 -10.84 -19.77 -10.59
CA LEU A 155 -11.38 -20.26 -11.87
C LEU A 155 -11.33 -21.77 -11.93
N ASP A 156 -10.24 -22.33 -11.40
CA ASP A 156 -10.00 -23.76 -11.18
C ASP A 156 -9.04 -23.97 -10.00
N ARG A 157 -8.40 -25.14 -9.90
CA ARG A 157 -7.45 -25.48 -8.82
C ARG A 157 -6.21 -24.59 -8.82
N ASP A 158 -5.74 -24.17 -9.99
CA ASP A 158 -4.46 -23.53 -10.19
C ASP A 158 -4.60 -22.02 -10.52
N TRP A 159 -5.72 -21.61 -11.09
CA TRP A 159 -5.94 -20.25 -11.56
C TRP A 159 -6.85 -19.44 -10.64
N THR A 160 -6.42 -18.23 -10.33
CA THR A 160 -7.22 -17.27 -9.55
C THR A 160 -7.26 -15.92 -10.26
N LEU A 161 -8.45 -15.40 -10.49
CA LEU A 161 -8.70 -14.03 -10.95
C LEU A 161 -8.75 -13.12 -9.72
N LEU A 162 -8.04 -12.00 -9.80
CA LEU A 162 -7.95 -10.98 -8.76
C LEU A 162 -8.43 -9.64 -9.31
N ALA A 163 -9.25 -8.92 -8.55
CA ALA A 163 -9.67 -7.58 -8.88
C ALA A 163 -9.52 -6.68 -7.66
N ARG A 164 -9.05 -5.46 -7.86
CA ARG A 164 -8.96 -4.44 -6.83
C ARG A 164 -9.23 -3.07 -7.42
N ASN A 165 -10.01 -2.26 -6.71
CA ASN A 165 -10.15 -0.84 -6.97
C ASN A 165 -9.91 -0.05 -5.69
N HIS A 166 -9.25 1.08 -5.82
CA HIS A 166 -9.04 2.07 -4.78
C HIS A 166 -9.38 3.44 -5.35
N TYR A 167 -10.49 4.00 -4.91
CA TYR A 167 -10.99 5.31 -5.29
C TYR A 167 -10.91 6.24 -4.09
N LEU A 168 -10.27 7.38 -4.23
CA LEU A 168 -10.16 8.43 -3.23
C LEU A 168 -10.48 9.77 -3.88
N ARG A 169 -11.45 10.50 -3.34
CA ARG A 169 -11.77 11.86 -3.75
C ARG A 169 -11.80 12.76 -2.55
N THR A 170 -11.15 13.90 -2.65
CA THR A 170 -11.16 14.96 -1.64
C THR A 170 -11.66 16.25 -2.27
N ASP A 171 -12.78 16.75 -1.77
CA ASP A 171 -13.40 17.99 -2.16
C ASP A 171 -13.06 19.06 -1.11
N TYR A 172 -12.38 20.12 -1.49
CA TYR A 172 -12.05 21.25 -0.63
C TYR A 172 -13.10 22.33 -0.73
N THR A 173 -13.38 23.04 0.37
CA THR A 173 -14.44 24.07 0.41
C THR A 173 -14.07 25.30 -0.42
N ALA A 174 -12.82 25.74 -0.39
CA ALA A 174 -12.35 26.96 -1.06
C ALA A 174 -11.47 26.68 -2.30
N ARG A 175 -11.15 25.42 -2.57
CA ARG A 175 -10.31 25.00 -3.69
C ARG A 175 -11.05 23.93 -4.52
N GLY A 176 -10.46 23.48 -5.61
CA GLY A 176 -10.99 22.36 -6.38
C GLY A 176 -10.86 21.01 -5.66
N ASP A 177 -11.02 19.95 -6.41
CA ASP A 177 -10.98 18.57 -5.93
C ASP A 177 -9.65 17.88 -6.27
N VAL A 178 -9.35 16.85 -5.49
CA VAL A 178 -8.28 15.89 -5.78
C VAL A 178 -8.90 14.51 -5.89
N LEU A 179 -8.62 13.82 -7.00
CA LEU A 179 -9.11 12.50 -7.31
C LEU A 179 -7.94 11.55 -7.55
N GLN A 180 -8.00 10.38 -6.92
CA GLN A 180 -7.10 9.26 -7.16
C GLN A 180 -7.94 8.00 -7.38
N ASP A 181 -7.76 7.36 -8.53
CA ASP A 181 -8.41 6.09 -8.85
C ASP A 181 -7.36 5.10 -9.34
N ARG A 182 -7.38 3.90 -8.77
CA ARG A 182 -6.46 2.82 -9.12
C ARG A 182 -7.22 1.51 -9.23
N ALA A 183 -7.47 1.10 -10.45
CA ALA A 183 -8.12 -0.16 -10.78
C ALA A 183 -7.08 -1.19 -11.22
N GLN A 184 -7.16 -2.40 -10.71
CA GLN A 184 -6.23 -3.50 -10.98
C GLN A 184 -6.99 -4.78 -11.26
N LEU A 185 -6.57 -5.49 -12.31
CA LEU A 185 -6.98 -6.86 -12.60
C LEU A 185 -5.73 -7.73 -12.65
N GLY A 186 -5.78 -8.88 -12.03
CA GLY A 186 -4.68 -9.83 -11.98
C GLY A 186 -5.16 -11.25 -12.25
N LEU A 187 -4.30 -12.04 -12.87
CA LEU A 187 -4.48 -13.46 -13.07
C LEU A 187 -3.28 -14.18 -12.46
N ALA A 188 -3.53 -14.92 -11.39
CA ALA A 188 -2.51 -15.70 -10.70
C ALA A 188 -2.61 -17.16 -11.13
N TRP A 189 -1.47 -17.76 -11.44
CA TRP A 189 -1.33 -19.19 -11.68
C TRP A 189 -0.42 -19.78 -10.62
N ARG A 190 -0.94 -20.74 -9.87
CA ARG A 190 -0.25 -21.41 -8.79
C ARG A 190 -0.69 -22.88 -8.75
N PRO A 191 0.08 -23.77 -9.37
CA PRO A 191 -0.25 -25.20 -9.41
C PRO A 191 -0.28 -25.80 -7.99
N VAL A 192 -1.39 -26.48 -7.67
CA VAL A 192 -1.58 -27.10 -6.34
C VAL A 192 -0.71 -28.34 -6.17
N ASP A 193 -0.50 -29.09 -7.25
CA ASP A 193 0.20 -30.37 -7.20
C ASP A 193 1.74 -30.23 -7.14
N HIS A 194 2.27 -29.07 -7.52
CA HIS A 194 3.70 -28.78 -7.41
C HIS A 194 3.96 -27.28 -7.38
N ASN A 195 4.67 -26.83 -6.38
CA ASN A 195 5.01 -25.41 -6.19
C ASN A 195 6.30 -25.00 -6.94
N ARG A 196 6.55 -25.57 -8.14
CA ARG A 196 7.79 -25.30 -8.89
C ARG A 196 7.75 -24.04 -9.72
N PHE A 197 6.57 -23.61 -10.14
CA PHE A 197 6.41 -22.41 -10.94
C PHE A 197 5.12 -21.70 -10.54
N ASN A 198 5.23 -20.42 -10.20
CA ASN A 198 4.12 -19.54 -9.88
C ASN A 198 4.22 -18.30 -10.76
N ALA A 199 3.10 -17.79 -11.23
CA ALA A 199 3.07 -16.58 -12.05
C ALA A 199 1.89 -15.69 -11.69
N LEU A 200 2.10 -14.38 -11.80
CA LEU A 200 1.07 -13.37 -11.68
C LEU A 200 1.17 -12.41 -12.85
N ALA A 201 0.12 -12.30 -13.65
CA ALA A 201 -0.04 -11.24 -14.64
C ALA A 201 -1.01 -10.20 -14.10
N LYS A 202 -0.71 -8.93 -14.29
CA LYS A 202 -1.52 -7.81 -13.79
C LYS A 202 -1.60 -6.70 -14.82
N ILE A 203 -2.79 -6.13 -14.99
CA ILE A 203 -3.04 -4.86 -15.66
C ILE A 203 -3.62 -3.87 -14.66
N GLU A 204 -3.19 -2.63 -14.75
CA GLU A 204 -3.57 -1.58 -13.82
C GLU A 204 -3.85 -0.29 -14.58
N HIS A 205 -4.93 0.38 -14.22
CA HIS A 205 -5.25 1.75 -14.61
C HIS A 205 -5.12 2.66 -13.41
N LYS A 206 -4.39 3.74 -13.56
CA LYS A 206 -4.16 4.76 -12.53
C LYS A 206 -4.59 6.10 -13.09
N LEU A 207 -5.43 6.83 -12.33
CA LEU A 207 -5.86 8.18 -12.63
C LEU A 207 -5.62 9.05 -11.40
N GLU A 208 -4.87 10.12 -11.56
CA GLU A 208 -4.67 11.16 -10.56
C GLU A 208 -5.07 12.50 -11.17
N ARG A 209 -5.92 13.25 -10.49
CA ARG A 209 -6.34 14.58 -10.88
C ARG A 209 -6.24 15.50 -9.68
N ASP A 210 -5.68 16.67 -9.88
CA ASP A 210 -5.55 17.72 -8.85
C ASP A 210 -5.96 19.06 -9.45
N SER A 211 -7.10 19.58 -9.02
CA SER A 211 -7.59 20.91 -9.35
C SER A 211 -7.57 21.85 -8.12
N SER A 212 -6.94 21.41 -7.02
CA SER A 212 -6.92 22.16 -5.76
C SER A 212 -6.02 23.39 -5.79
N ASN A 213 -5.09 23.49 -6.74
CA ASN A 213 -4.22 24.65 -6.93
C ASN A 213 -4.68 25.48 -8.14
N ALA A 214 -5.40 26.56 -7.88
CA ALA A 214 -5.91 27.43 -8.95
C ALA A 214 -4.80 28.04 -9.84
N ALA A 215 -3.59 28.25 -9.31
CA ALA A 215 -2.47 28.78 -10.09
C ALA A 215 -1.86 27.76 -11.05
N ALA A 216 -1.85 26.49 -10.68
CA ALA A 216 -1.35 25.40 -11.52
C ALA A 216 -2.41 24.89 -12.52
N GLY A 217 -3.69 25.18 -12.27
CA GLY A 217 -4.80 24.70 -13.08
C GLY A 217 -5.13 23.23 -12.80
N ASP A 218 -5.77 22.56 -13.76
CA ASP A 218 -6.23 21.18 -13.66
C ASP A 218 -5.11 20.22 -14.09
N LEU A 219 -4.37 19.71 -13.12
CA LEU A 219 -3.33 18.71 -13.33
C LEU A 219 -3.93 17.32 -13.41
N GLN A 220 -3.52 16.53 -14.38
CA GLN A 220 -4.00 15.14 -14.51
C GLN A 220 -2.85 14.21 -14.93
N SER A 221 -2.76 13.07 -14.25
CA SER A 221 -1.91 11.95 -14.66
C SER A 221 -2.76 10.72 -14.87
N ARG A 222 -2.63 10.10 -16.04
CA ARG A 222 -3.29 8.83 -16.37
C ARG A 222 -2.25 7.82 -16.82
N ALA A 223 -2.22 6.66 -16.21
CA ALA A 223 -1.30 5.60 -16.56
C ALA A 223 -2.01 4.25 -16.74
N TRP A 224 -1.54 3.49 -17.75
CA TRP A 224 -1.76 2.06 -17.87
C TRP A 224 -0.46 1.34 -17.56
N ILE A 225 -0.54 0.30 -16.74
CA ILE A 225 0.61 -0.48 -16.33
C ILE A 225 0.27 -1.95 -16.53
N ALA A 226 1.05 -2.66 -17.34
CA ALA A 226 0.97 -4.10 -17.47
C ALA A 226 2.22 -4.71 -16.84
N SER A 227 2.08 -5.74 -16.04
CA SER A 227 3.22 -6.42 -15.42
C SER A 227 2.98 -7.91 -15.26
N THR A 228 4.06 -8.68 -15.36
CA THR A 228 4.10 -10.09 -15.03
C THR A 228 5.21 -10.35 -14.03
N HIS A 229 4.98 -11.24 -13.11
CA HIS A 229 5.95 -11.72 -12.14
C HIS A 229 5.89 -13.24 -12.13
N ALA A 230 7.02 -13.90 -12.15
CA ALA A 230 7.10 -15.34 -12.13
C ALA A 230 8.23 -15.80 -11.21
N ASP A 231 7.96 -16.84 -10.43
CA ASP A 231 8.92 -17.56 -9.61
C ASP A 231 9.02 -18.99 -10.11
N TRP A 232 10.26 -19.45 -10.34
CA TRP A 232 10.54 -20.77 -10.84
C TRP A 232 11.59 -21.47 -10.01
N HIS A 233 11.26 -22.67 -9.56
CA HIS A 233 12.11 -23.57 -8.77
C HIS A 233 12.36 -24.86 -9.55
N PRO A 234 13.29 -24.87 -10.51
CA PRO A 234 13.54 -26.06 -11.34
C PRO A 234 14.00 -27.25 -10.52
N SER A 235 14.76 -26.99 -9.46
CA SER A 235 15.21 -27.99 -8.48
C SER A 235 15.40 -27.31 -7.13
N ARG A 236 15.55 -28.09 -6.05
CA ARG A 236 15.63 -27.60 -4.67
C ARG A 236 16.60 -26.44 -4.44
N PRO A 237 17.86 -26.43 -4.97
CA PRO A 237 18.79 -25.33 -4.68
C PRO A 237 18.56 -24.07 -5.54
N TRP A 238 17.73 -24.11 -6.58
CA TRP A 238 17.57 -22.99 -7.51
C TRP A 238 16.27 -22.25 -7.32
N TRP A 239 16.39 -20.93 -7.17
CA TRP A 239 15.28 -19.97 -7.20
C TRP A 239 15.51 -18.95 -8.29
N LEU A 240 14.60 -18.90 -9.26
CA LEU A 240 14.62 -17.91 -10.32
C LEU A 240 13.36 -17.05 -10.21
N THR A 241 13.56 -15.75 -10.15
CA THR A 241 12.46 -14.78 -10.14
C THR A 241 12.61 -13.88 -11.34
N GLY A 242 11.52 -13.66 -12.09
CA GLY A 242 11.49 -12.78 -13.25
C GLY A 242 10.34 -11.79 -13.16
N ARG A 243 10.56 -10.57 -13.64
CA ARG A 243 9.54 -9.53 -13.77
C ARG A 243 9.66 -8.83 -15.10
N LEU A 244 8.52 -8.66 -15.76
CA LEU A 244 8.35 -7.81 -16.92
C LEU A 244 7.30 -6.77 -16.59
N ALA A 245 7.54 -5.50 -16.89
CA ALA A 245 6.56 -4.44 -16.70
C ALA A 245 6.64 -3.41 -17.80
N ALA A 246 5.51 -2.84 -18.18
CA ALA A 246 5.40 -1.76 -19.14
C ALA A 246 4.39 -0.72 -18.63
N LYS A 247 4.71 0.55 -18.82
CA LYS A 247 3.91 1.70 -18.40
C LYS A 247 3.72 2.65 -19.56
N TRP A 248 2.49 3.08 -19.73
CA TRP A 248 2.08 4.15 -20.65
C TRP A 248 1.39 5.22 -19.81
N GLN A 249 1.96 6.38 -19.75
CA GLN A 249 1.47 7.51 -18.95
C GLN A 249 1.22 8.71 -19.84
N THR A 250 0.17 9.46 -19.53
CA THR A 250 -0.13 10.75 -20.13
C THR A 250 -0.39 11.72 -19.00
N ASP A 251 0.41 12.77 -18.94
CA ASP A 251 0.32 13.83 -17.95
C ASP A 251 -0.20 15.10 -18.62
N ARG A 252 -1.19 15.72 -18.02
CA ARG A 252 -1.62 17.08 -18.31
C ARG A 252 -1.03 17.98 -17.24
N LEU A 253 -0.07 18.78 -17.67
CA LEU A 253 0.69 19.72 -16.83
C LEU A 253 -0.02 21.07 -16.78
N GLU A 254 0.62 22.02 -16.10
CA GLU A 254 0.19 23.40 -16.03
C GLU A 254 -0.07 23.98 -17.44
N GLN A 255 -1.05 24.89 -17.53
CA GLN A 255 -1.45 25.53 -18.80
C GLN A 255 -1.95 24.55 -19.88
N GLY A 256 -2.31 23.32 -19.51
CA GLY A 256 -2.86 22.32 -20.42
C GLY A 256 -1.84 21.62 -21.32
N VAL A 257 -0.56 21.80 -21.08
CA VAL A 257 0.51 21.08 -21.77
C VAL A 257 0.37 19.59 -21.48
N THR A 258 0.43 18.77 -22.52
CA THR A 258 0.33 17.31 -22.39
C THR A 258 1.70 16.69 -22.64
N ASP A 259 2.17 15.87 -21.70
CA ASP A 259 3.35 15.03 -21.83
C ASP A 259 2.94 13.55 -21.88
N LYS A 260 3.67 12.75 -22.66
CA LYS A 260 3.46 11.31 -22.79
C LYS A 260 4.75 10.60 -22.42
N PHE A 261 4.64 9.66 -21.53
CA PHE A 261 5.75 8.85 -21.05
C PHE A 261 5.50 7.37 -21.32
N ARG A 262 6.53 6.66 -21.76
CA ARG A 262 6.53 5.21 -21.91
C ARG A 262 7.79 4.64 -21.32
N ALA A 263 7.65 3.58 -20.54
CA ALA A 263 8.78 2.86 -20.00
C ALA A 263 8.50 1.36 -19.91
N THR A 264 9.56 0.57 -20.02
CA THR A 264 9.52 -0.87 -19.84
C THR A 264 10.61 -1.27 -18.86
N LEU A 265 10.35 -2.28 -18.05
CA LEU A 265 11.29 -2.88 -17.12
C LEU A 265 11.34 -4.38 -17.35
N VAL A 266 12.56 -4.90 -17.41
CA VAL A 266 12.86 -6.33 -17.31
C VAL A 266 13.77 -6.50 -16.12
N SER A 267 13.41 -7.33 -15.16
CA SER A 267 14.28 -7.69 -14.05
C SER A 267 14.29 -9.20 -13.83
N GLY A 268 15.40 -9.69 -13.33
CA GLY A 268 15.58 -11.09 -13.01
C GLY A 268 16.51 -11.24 -11.82
N ARG A 269 16.27 -12.31 -11.08
CA ARG A 269 17.08 -12.71 -9.93
C ARG A 269 17.23 -14.21 -9.94
N VAL A 270 18.44 -14.67 -9.73
CA VAL A 270 18.79 -16.09 -9.59
C VAL A 270 19.41 -16.27 -8.24
N VAL A 271 18.88 -17.16 -7.43
CA VAL A 271 19.42 -17.53 -6.12
C VAL A 271 19.74 -19.00 -6.12
N TYR A 272 20.89 -19.33 -5.58
CA TYR A 272 21.38 -20.69 -5.41
C TYR A 272 21.65 -20.97 -3.93
N ASP A 273 21.00 -21.97 -3.38
CA ASP A 273 21.21 -22.44 -2.02
C ASP A 273 22.48 -23.30 -1.99
N ILE A 274 23.59 -22.73 -1.50
CA ILE A 274 24.87 -23.45 -1.35
C ILE A 274 24.74 -24.51 -0.27
N THR A 275 24.09 -24.18 0.82
CA THR A 275 23.74 -25.05 1.93
C THR A 275 22.30 -24.83 2.34
N GLU A 276 21.80 -25.60 3.29
CA GLU A 276 20.46 -25.36 3.86
C GLU A 276 20.32 -24.00 4.55
N ARG A 277 21.43 -23.32 4.88
CA ARG A 277 21.44 -22.05 5.61
C ARG A 277 22.05 -20.89 4.84
N ILE A 278 22.73 -21.13 3.74
CA ILE A 278 23.46 -20.08 2.99
C ILE A 278 23.01 -20.11 1.54
N ASP A 279 22.63 -18.97 1.03
CA ASP A 279 22.33 -18.78 -0.38
C ASP A 279 23.19 -17.64 -0.99
N LEU A 280 23.39 -17.69 -2.30
CA LEU A 280 23.97 -16.63 -3.11
C LEU A 280 23.00 -16.25 -4.22
N GLY A 281 22.87 -14.96 -4.45
CA GLY A 281 21.98 -14.40 -5.46
C GLY A 281 22.68 -13.46 -6.41
N LEU A 282 22.26 -13.51 -7.68
CA LEU A 282 22.57 -12.54 -8.71
C LEU A 282 21.27 -11.84 -9.11
N MET A 283 21.31 -10.54 -9.31
CA MET A 283 20.19 -9.78 -9.79
C MET A 283 20.58 -8.84 -10.93
N ALA A 284 19.71 -8.70 -11.89
CA ALA A 284 19.86 -7.74 -12.98
C ALA A 284 18.51 -7.10 -13.30
N ALA A 285 18.52 -5.81 -13.62
CA ALA A 285 17.34 -5.08 -14.11
C ALA A 285 17.74 -4.10 -15.20
N ILE A 286 16.89 -3.97 -16.22
CA ILE A 286 17.02 -2.99 -17.30
C ILE A 286 15.69 -2.26 -17.40
N GLN A 287 15.74 -0.95 -17.32
CA GLN A 287 14.62 -0.06 -17.60
C GLN A 287 14.92 0.72 -18.88
N ALA A 288 14.03 0.65 -19.85
CA ALA A 288 14.09 1.42 -21.07
C ALA A 288 12.94 2.44 -21.08
N GLY A 289 13.25 3.69 -21.38
CA GLY A 289 12.31 4.80 -21.50
C GLY A 289 12.22 5.31 -22.95
N GLN A 290 11.55 6.44 -23.12
CA GLN A 290 11.48 7.15 -24.39
C GLN A 290 12.85 7.69 -24.83
N HIS A 291 12.98 7.97 -26.12
CA HIS A 291 14.17 8.58 -26.73
C HIS A 291 15.47 7.78 -26.52
N GLY A 292 15.35 6.46 -26.34
CA GLY A 292 16.50 5.58 -26.16
C GLY A 292 17.15 5.62 -24.76
N ALA A 293 16.52 6.28 -23.80
CA ALA A 293 16.98 6.28 -22.42
C ALA A 293 16.98 4.84 -21.86
N ARG A 294 18.15 4.38 -21.38
CA ARG A 294 18.32 3.06 -20.79
C ARG A 294 19.07 3.16 -19.48
N GLN A 295 18.58 2.44 -18.51
CA GLN A 295 19.20 2.33 -17.19
C GLN A 295 19.31 0.85 -16.83
N HIS A 296 20.36 0.48 -16.12
CA HIS A 296 20.59 -0.89 -15.71
C HIS A 296 21.05 -0.99 -14.27
N ALA A 297 20.65 -2.04 -13.61
CA ALA A 297 21.13 -2.42 -12.29
C ALA A 297 21.67 -3.84 -12.35
N VAL A 298 22.81 -4.07 -11.72
CA VAL A 298 23.39 -5.40 -11.55
C VAL A 298 23.95 -5.50 -10.14
N GLY A 299 23.60 -6.56 -9.44
CA GLY A 299 24.00 -6.77 -8.07
C GLY A 299 24.16 -8.22 -7.69
N VAL A 300 24.79 -8.41 -6.55
CA VAL A 300 24.99 -9.71 -5.90
C VAL A 300 24.43 -9.64 -4.49
N GLU A 301 23.98 -10.74 -3.96
CA GLU A 301 23.57 -10.87 -2.57
C GLU A 301 24.00 -12.20 -1.99
N ALA A 302 24.22 -12.22 -0.68
CA ALA A 302 24.39 -13.45 0.09
C ALA A 302 23.33 -13.44 1.20
N GLY A 303 22.69 -14.58 1.40
CA GLY A 303 21.65 -14.77 2.39
C GLY A 303 22.03 -15.81 3.42
N TYR A 304 21.55 -15.62 4.63
CA TYR A 304 21.69 -16.54 5.74
C TYR A 304 20.35 -16.81 6.41
N LEU A 305 20.02 -18.08 6.63
CA LEU A 305 18.83 -18.52 7.35
C LEU A 305 19.01 -18.26 8.83
N LEU A 306 18.37 -17.24 9.37
CA LEU A 306 18.39 -16.91 10.80
C LEU A 306 17.57 -17.87 11.63
N GLN A 307 16.36 -18.15 11.16
CA GLN A 307 15.39 -19.01 11.79
C GLN A 307 14.52 -19.66 10.70
N GLN A 308 13.79 -20.70 11.03
CA GLN A 308 12.87 -21.32 10.09
C GLN A 308 12.06 -20.27 9.31
N ASN A 309 12.13 -20.32 8.00
CA ASN A 309 11.47 -19.40 7.06
C ASN A 309 11.93 -17.93 7.11
N LEU A 310 12.92 -17.55 7.93
CA LEU A 310 13.42 -16.19 8.05
C LEU A 310 14.86 -16.09 7.57
N TRP A 311 15.07 -15.39 6.46
CA TRP A 311 16.37 -15.14 5.86
C TRP A 311 16.78 -13.68 5.96
N LEU A 312 18.03 -13.46 6.34
CA LEU A 312 18.71 -12.17 6.26
C LEU A 312 19.64 -12.21 5.05
N SER A 313 19.51 -11.27 4.14
CA SER A 313 20.41 -11.14 3.00
C SER A 313 21.09 -9.79 3.03
N ALA A 314 22.36 -9.76 2.68
CA ALA A 314 23.12 -8.56 2.42
C ALA A 314 23.62 -8.60 0.96
N GLY A 315 23.56 -7.46 0.28
CA GLY A 315 23.95 -7.38 -1.11
C GLY A 315 24.55 -6.03 -1.49
N TYR A 316 25.09 -6.00 -2.71
CA TYR A 316 25.65 -4.79 -3.29
C TYR A 316 25.31 -4.71 -4.78
N ASN A 317 24.67 -3.60 -5.17
CA ASN A 317 24.44 -3.26 -6.56
C ASN A 317 25.61 -2.41 -7.09
N ARG A 318 26.41 -2.95 -8.00
CA ARG A 318 27.53 -2.26 -8.64
C ARG A 318 27.03 -1.12 -9.53
N SER A 319 25.99 -1.36 -10.30
CA SER A 319 25.24 -0.36 -11.05
C SER A 319 23.81 -0.33 -10.58
N GLY A 320 23.15 0.83 -10.72
CA GLY A 320 21.78 0.96 -10.28
C GLY A 320 21.15 2.27 -10.69
N PHE A 321 19.83 2.33 -10.60
CA PHE A 321 19.01 3.48 -10.94
C PHE A 321 17.83 3.60 -9.98
N LYS A 322 17.26 4.80 -9.92
CA LYS A 322 15.98 5.00 -9.23
C LYS A 322 14.86 4.54 -10.16
N GLY A 323 14.40 3.32 -9.94
CA GLY A 323 13.28 2.75 -10.71
C GLY A 323 11.99 3.52 -10.49
N ASP A 324 11.12 3.52 -11.52
CA ASP A 324 9.73 3.93 -11.37
C ASP A 324 9.02 2.92 -10.45
N ALA A 325 8.39 3.40 -9.38
CA ALA A 325 7.76 2.56 -8.36
C ALA A 325 6.66 1.65 -8.95
N ASP A 326 5.95 2.12 -9.98
CA ASP A 326 4.91 1.34 -10.66
C ASP A 326 5.51 0.17 -11.47
N LEU A 327 6.73 0.33 -12.01
CA LEU A 327 7.46 -0.69 -12.77
C LEU A 327 8.29 -1.61 -11.90
N ALA A 328 9.12 -1.06 -11.02
CA ALA A 328 10.06 -1.81 -10.20
C ALA A 328 9.38 -2.64 -9.11
N GLY A 329 8.22 -2.19 -8.63
CA GLY A 329 7.53 -2.86 -7.52
C GLY A 329 8.40 -2.89 -6.26
N TYR A 330 8.75 -4.08 -5.81
CA TYR A 330 9.59 -4.29 -4.61
C TYR A 330 11.08 -4.53 -4.93
N ASP A 331 11.47 -4.48 -6.21
CA ASP A 331 12.85 -4.70 -6.61
C ASP A 331 13.72 -3.50 -6.20
N TYR A 332 14.82 -3.80 -5.50
CA TYR A 332 15.79 -2.79 -5.11
C TYR A 332 16.80 -2.57 -6.26
N THR A 333 16.66 -1.47 -6.96
CA THR A 333 17.46 -1.15 -8.15
C THR A 333 18.50 -0.07 -7.92
N LEU A 334 18.58 0.54 -6.74
CA LEU A 334 19.54 1.60 -6.44
C LEU A 334 20.97 1.04 -6.33
N ARG A 335 21.96 1.83 -6.74
CA ARG A 335 23.39 1.52 -6.55
C ARG A 335 23.75 1.58 -5.07
N GLY A 336 24.55 0.62 -4.59
CA GLY A 336 25.07 0.58 -3.23
C GLY A 336 24.76 -0.70 -2.48
N ALA A 337 25.13 -0.71 -1.22
CA ALA A 337 24.85 -1.84 -0.31
C ALA A 337 23.39 -1.81 0.15
N PHE A 338 22.81 -2.99 0.33
CA PHE A 338 21.48 -3.16 0.87
C PHE A 338 21.41 -4.37 1.80
N VAL A 339 20.43 -4.33 2.68
CA VAL A 339 20.06 -5.46 3.54
C VAL A 339 18.59 -5.77 3.30
N ARG A 340 18.27 -7.06 3.21
CA ARG A 340 16.91 -7.53 2.95
C ARG A 340 16.54 -8.62 3.94
N LEU A 341 15.39 -8.50 4.54
CA LEU A 341 14.75 -9.56 5.31
C LEU A 341 13.76 -10.28 4.38
N ARG A 342 13.88 -11.61 4.28
CA ARG A 342 13.01 -12.46 3.45
C ARG A 342 12.32 -13.50 4.31
N PHE A 343 11.02 -13.59 4.16
CA PHE A 343 10.23 -14.69 4.71
C PHE A 343 9.91 -15.64 3.57
N LYS A 344 10.39 -16.87 3.66
CA LYS A 344 10.02 -17.96 2.75
C LYS A 344 8.96 -18.79 3.48
N PHE A 345 7.73 -18.71 3.06
CA PHE A 345 6.67 -19.56 3.60
C PHE A 345 6.68 -20.87 2.81
N ASP A 346 6.97 -21.96 3.49
CA ASP A 346 6.84 -23.30 2.95
C ASP A 346 5.45 -23.82 3.28
N GLU A 347 4.72 -24.35 2.28
CA GLU A 347 3.34 -24.81 2.44
C GLU A 347 3.22 -26.21 3.05
N THR A 348 4.28 -26.72 3.58
CA THR A 348 4.31 -27.99 4.32
C THR A 348 4.02 -27.80 5.81
N LEU A 349 3.08 -26.91 6.17
CA LEU A 349 2.48 -26.84 7.51
C LEU A 349 1.01 -27.20 7.43
#